data_08bb56bc2d21ca1827dfb59d035f32d9
#
_entry.id   08bb56bc2d21ca1827dfb59d035f32d9
#
_cell.length_a   1.000
_cell.length_b   1.000
_cell.length_c   1.000
_cell.angle_alpha   90.00
_cell.angle_beta   90.00
_cell.angle_gamma   90.00
#
_symmetry.space_group_name_H-M   'P 1'
#
loop_
_entity.id
_entity.type
_entity.pdbx_description
1 polymer ?
#
loop_
_entity_poly.entity_id
_entity_poly.type
_entity_poly.pdbx_seq_one_letter_code
_entity_poly.pdbx_strand_id
1 'polypeptide(L)'
;ADFIEAEKPALVDVARTVARRNHSRSRAVVMASSTEEAVKRLRQVAEGKVSVGIAAADSPQVPGPVFVYSGFGSQHRKMAKDMIALSPQFKARLEELDAIVDFESGWSILDIVNDDAQTYDTETAQVAITAIQVALTDLFASFGVRPAGVMGMSMGEIAAAYAAGG
;
A
#
# COMPACT_ATOMS: atom_id res chain seq x y z
N ALA A 1 19.95 -9.44 -13.63
CA ALA A 1 20.47 -10.27 -12.54
C ALA A 1 22.00 -10.25 -12.56
N ASP A 2 22.62 -10.75 -13.63
CA ASP A 2 24.08 -10.97 -13.70
C ASP A 2 24.91 -9.71 -13.48
N PHE A 3 24.50 -8.57 -14.07
CA PHE A 3 25.13 -7.27 -13.81
C PHE A 3 25.09 -6.89 -12.32
N ILE A 4 23.93 -7.07 -11.66
CA ILE A 4 23.78 -6.73 -10.23
C ILE A 4 24.64 -7.64 -9.35
N GLU A 5 24.74 -8.93 -9.71
CA GLU A 5 25.56 -9.90 -9.00
C GLU A 5 27.06 -9.63 -9.14
N ALA A 6 27.51 -9.26 -10.34
CA ALA A 6 28.91 -8.99 -10.64
C ALA A 6 29.37 -7.63 -10.08
N GLU A 7 28.65 -6.57 -10.38
CA GLU A 7 29.07 -5.18 -10.10
C GLU A 7 28.60 -4.67 -8.74
N LYS A 8 27.64 -5.34 -8.11
CA LYS A 8 27.06 -5.00 -6.79
C LYS A 8 26.71 -3.51 -6.63
N PRO A 9 26.02 -2.89 -7.60
CA PRO A 9 25.63 -1.49 -7.49
C PRO A 9 24.66 -1.29 -6.34
N ALA A 10 24.55 -0.05 -5.85
CA ALA A 10 23.50 0.28 -4.88
C ALA A 10 22.11 0.02 -5.48
N LEU A 11 21.26 -0.75 -4.78
CA LEU A 11 19.94 -1.12 -5.30
C LEU A 11 19.06 0.09 -5.61
N VAL A 12 19.20 1.17 -4.86
CA VAL A 12 18.46 2.42 -5.10
C VAL A 12 18.80 3.02 -6.47
N ASP A 13 20.04 2.93 -6.92
CA ASP A 13 20.46 3.47 -8.22
C ASP A 13 19.98 2.57 -9.35
N VAL A 14 19.99 1.25 -9.14
CA VAL A 14 19.37 0.30 -10.07
C VAL A 14 17.87 0.59 -10.21
N ALA A 15 17.16 0.70 -9.09
CA ALA A 15 15.72 0.97 -9.07
C ALA A 15 15.38 2.30 -9.78
N ARG A 16 16.12 3.38 -9.49
CA ARG A 16 15.96 4.68 -10.16
C ARG A 16 16.20 4.59 -11.67
N THR A 17 17.19 3.83 -12.08
CA THR A 17 17.54 3.68 -13.50
C THR A 17 16.46 2.90 -14.24
N VAL A 18 15.99 1.76 -13.69
CA VAL A 18 14.97 0.95 -14.37
C VAL A 18 13.60 1.61 -14.34
N ALA A 19 13.24 2.34 -13.27
CA ALA A 19 11.99 3.08 -13.17
C ALA A 19 11.84 4.20 -14.23
N ARG A 20 12.96 4.70 -14.75
CA ARG A 20 12.98 5.76 -15.79
C ARG A 20 12.99 5.21 -17.22
N ARG A 21 13.04 3.89 -17.39
CA ARG A 21 12.98 3.29 -18.71
C ARG A 21 11.54 3.21 -19.21
N ASN A 22 11.40 3.19 -20.53
CA ASN A 22 10.09 2.99 -21.15
C ASN A 22 9.51 1.63 -20.74
N HIS A 23 8.31 1.67 -20.22
CA HIS A 23 7.55 0.48 -19.86
C HIS A 23 6.71 0.06 -21.07
N SER A 24 7.09 -1.03 -21.70
CA SER A 24 6.32 -1.62 -22.80
C SER A 24 5.27 -2.59 -22.25
N ARG A 25 4.68 -3.38 -23.12
CA ARG A 25 3.63 -4.34 -22.80
C ARG A 25 4.07 -5.35 -21.74
N SER A 26 5.26 -5.91 -21.89
CA SER A 26 5.82 -6.88 -20.94
C SER A 26 6.55 -6.14 -19.83
N ARG A 27 6.09 -6.29 -18.60
CA ARG A 27 6.59 -5.58 -17.41
C ARG A 27 6.75 -6.52 -16.25
N ALA A 28 7.70 -6.22 -15.40
CA ALA A 28 7.81 -6.85 -14.10
C ALA A 28 8.23 -5.85 -13.02
N VAL A 29 7.74 -6.05 -11.83
CA VAL A 29 8.18 -5.35 -10.61
C VAL A 29 8.77 -6.37 -9.67
N VAL A 30 9.94 -6.06 -9.15
CA VAL A 30 10.65 -6.87 -8.16
C VAL A 30 10.88 -6.00 -6.93
N MET A 31 10.36 -6.42 -5.79
CA MET A 31 10.65 -5.83 -4.49
C MET A 31 11.84 -6.56 -3.89
N ALA A 32 12.84 -5.84 -3.38
CA ALA A 32 14.01 -6.46 -2.76
C ALA A 32 14.64 -5.52 -1.74
N SER A 33 15.08 -6.08 -0.63
CA SER A 33 15.79 -5.37 0.45
C SER A 33 17.30 -5.64 0.43
N SER A 34 17.76 -6.62 -0.34
CA SER A 34 19.19 -6.93 -0.54
C SER A 34 19.51 -7.25 -1.99
N THR A 35 20.79 -7.16 -2.32
CA THR A 35 21.32 -7.51 -3.65
C THR A 35 21.04 -8.97 -4.02
N GLU A 36 21.25 -9.88 -3.08
CA GLU A 36 21.01 -11.32 -3.25
C GLU A 36 19.54 -11.61 -3.52
N GLU A 37 18.66 -10.94 -2.79
CA GLU A 37 17.21 -11.05 -2.99
C GLU A 37 16.80 -10.50 -4.36
N ALA A 38 17.35 -9.36 -4.77
CA ALA A 38 17.08 -8.78 -6.09
C ALA A 38 17.51 -9.72 -7.21
N VAL A 39 18.72 -10.27 -7.15
CA VAL A 39 19.23 -11.24 -8.13
C VAL A 39 18.36 -12.48 -8.20
N LYS A 40 18.01 -13.07 -7.04
CA LYS A 40 17.14 -14.24 -6.96
C LYS A 40 15.79 -13.99 -7.62
N ARG A 41 15.13 -12.89 -7.24
CA ARG A 41 13.78 -12.54 -7.76
C ARG A 41 13.81 -12.19 -9.25
N LEU A 42 14.84 -11.50 -9.72
CA LEU A 42 15.00 -11.20 -11.16
C LEU A 42 15.17 -12.48 -11.98
N ARG A 43 15.89 -13.48 -11.48
CA ARG A 43 16.00 -14.80 -12.14
C ARG A 43 14.68 -15.54 -12.15
N GLN A 44 13.91 -15.48 -11.06
CA GLN A 44 12.57 -16.04 -11.01
C GLN A 44 11.62 -15.41 -12.04
N VAL A 45 11.69 -14.08 -12.23
CA VAL A 45 10.94 -13.38 -13.29
C VAL A 45 11.33 -13.93 -14.66
N ALA A 46 12.62 -14.08 -14.94
CA ALA A 46 13.11 -14.61 -16.22
C ALA A 46 12.64 -16.06 -16.50
N GLU A 47 12.42 -16.83 -15.43
CA GLU A 47 11.89 -18.19 -15.50
C GLU A 47 10.33 -18.24 -15.52
N GLY A 48 9.66 -17.10 -15.51
CA GLY A 48 8.20 -17.02 -15.45
C GLY A 48 7.59 -17.42 -14.11
N LYS A 49 8.41 -17.44 -13.04
CA LYS A 49 7.95 -17.80 -11.69
C LYS A 49 7.37 -16.58 -10.98
N VAL A 50 6.23 -16.77 -10.33
CA VAL A 50 5.56 -15.75 -9.48
C VAL A 50 5.76 -16.15 -8.02
N SER A 51 6.15 -15.17 -7.19
CA SER A 51 6.30 -15.34 -5.74
C SER A 51 6.04 -14.01 -5.04
N VAL A 52 5.97 -14.04 -3.71
CA VAL A 52 5.86 -12.81 -2.92
C VAL A 52 6.99 -11.84 -3.28
N GLY A 53 6.63 -10.59 -3.56
CA GLY A 53 7.58 -9.55 -3.99
C GLY A 53 7.91 -9.56 -5.49
N ILE A 54 7.19 -10.34 -6.29
CA ILE A 54 7.27 -10.32 -7.75
C ILE A 54 5.88 -10.11 -8.33
N ALA A 55 5.75 -9.13 -9.22
CA ALA A 55 4.59 -8.99 -10.09
C ALA A 55 5.06 -8.87 -11.53
N ALA A 56 4.49 -9.65 -12.42
CA ALA A 56 4.80 -9.61 -13.85
C ALA A 56 3.50 -9.65 -14.67
N ALA A 57 3.48 -8.90 -15.76
CA ALA A 57 2.35 -8.85 -16.67
C ALA A 57 2.82 -8.65 -18.10
N ASP A 58 2.14 -9.32 -19.01
CA ASP A 58 2.21 -9.10 -20.45
C ASP A 58 0.82 -8.76 -20.96
N SER A 59 0.38 -7.53 -20.70
CA SER A 59 -0.97 -7.10 -21.02
C SER A 59 -1.02 -5.72 -21.68
N PRO A 60 -2.06 -5.45 -22.46
CA PRO A 60 -2.30 -4.11 -22.99
C PRO A 60 -2.50 -3.10 -21.84
N GLN A 61 -2.48 -1.82 -22.18
CA GLN A 61 -2.86 -0.78 -21.24
C GLN A 61 -4.31 -1.00 -20.79
N VAL A 62 -4.53 -0.93 -19.47
CA VAL A 62 -5.85 -1.02 -18.85
C VAL A 62 -6.16 0.31 -18.17
N PRO A 63 -7.43 0.67 -17.95
CA PRO A 63 -7.82 1.97 -17.38
C PRO A 63 -7.23 2.26 -16.00
N GLY A 64 -6.91 1.23 -15.21
CA GLY A 64 -6.34 1.36 -13.88
C GLY A 64 -6.57 0.11 -13.02
N PRO A 65 -6.10 0.13 -11.77
CA PRO A 65 -6.32 -0.95 -10.82
C PRO A 65 -7.75 -0.97 -10.32
N VAL A 66 -8.19 -2.11 -9.80
CA VAL A 66 -9.38 -2.22 -8.95
C VAL A 66 -8.91 -2.16 -7.50
N PHE A 67 -9.49 -1.24 -6.71
CA PHE A 67 -9.24 -1.20 -5.28
C PHE A 67 -10.24 -2.09 -4.55
N VAL A 68 -9.72 -2.94 -3.68
CA VAL A 68 -10.51 -3.86 -2.87
C VAL A 68 -10.30 -3.51 -1.40
N TYR A 69 -11.38 -3.13 -0.72
CA TYR A 69 -11.37 -2.71 0.67
C TYR A 69 -11.84 -3.85 1.57
N SER A 70 -10.99 -4.23 2.52
CA SER A 70 -11.29 -5.27 3.50
C SER A 70 -12.34 -4.79 4.52
N GLY A 71 -13.06 -5.74 5.08
CA GLY A 71 -13.95 -5.51 6.21
C GLY A 71 -13.26 -5.72 7.56
N PHE A 72 -14.10 -5.85 8.62
CA PHE A 72 -13.66 -6.20 9.97
C PHE A 72 -12.90 -7.54 9.98
N GLY A 73 -11.89 -7.63 10.85
CA GLY A 73 -11.03 -8.81 10.98
C GLY A 73 -9.62 -8.62 10.37
N SER A 74 -9.40 -7.55 9.63
CA SER A 74 -8.08 -7.21 9.07
C SER A 74 -7.19 -6.41 10.03
N GLN A 75 -7.74 -5.96 11.19
CA GLN A 75 -6.99 -5.21 12.19
C GLN A 75 -5.89 -6.06 12.81
N HIS A 76 -4.78 -5.43 13.03
CA HIS A 76 -3.65 -6.01 13.75
C HIS A 76 -2.91 -4.94 14.53
N ARG A 77 -2.17 -5.37 15.56
CA ARG A 77 -1.33 -4.51 16.36
C ARG A 77 -0.35 -3.76 15.44
N LYS A 78 -0.17 -2.46 15.65
CA LYS A 78 0.72 -1.58 14.88
C LYS A 78 0.30 -1.35 13.41
N MET A 79 -0.94 -1.68 13.01
CA MET A 79 -1.41 -1.32 11.68
C MET A 79 -1.26 0.20 11.47
N ALA A 80 -0.84 0.62 10.29
CA ALA A 80 -0.51 2.00 9.89
C ALA A 80 0.73 2.63 10.56
N LYS A 81 1.31 2.08 11.64
CA LYS A 81 2.44 2.70 12.36
C LYS A 81 3.63 2.98 11.46
N ASP A 82 4.00 2.02 10.60
CA ASP A 82 5.08 2.20 9.64
C ASP A 82 4.74 3.25 8.57
N MET A 83 3.48 3.30 8.12
CA MET A 83 3.04 4.28 7.14
C MET A 83 3.03 5.70 7.72
N ILE A 84 2.65 5.87 8.99
CA ILE A 84 2.73 7.15 9.71
C ILE A 84 4.19 7.64 9.77
N ALA A 85 5.13 6.74 10.01
CA ALA A 85 6.55 7.07 10.08
C ALA A 85 7.17 7.38 8.71
N LEU A 86 6.73 6.69 7.65
CA LEU A 86 7.34 6.76 6.32
C LEU A 86 6.72 7.82 5.41
N SER A 87 5.45 8.17 5.60
CA SER A 87 4.71 9.06 4.70
C SER A 87 4.09 10.25 5.44
N PRO A 88 4.68 11.45 5.34
CA PRO A 88 4.08 12.66 5.91
C PRO A 88 2.66 12.95 5.38
N GLN A 89 2.39 12.63 4.10
CA GLN A 89 1.06 12.82 3.50
C GLN A 89 0.02 11.87 4.11
N PHE A 90 0.36 10.59 4.27
CA PHE A 90 -0.51 9.63 4.93
C PHE A 90 -0.78 10.05 6.38
N LYS A 91 0.27 10.46 7.11
CA LYS A 91 0.15 10.93 8.48
C LYS A 91 -0.78 12.13 8.58
N ALA A 92 -0.56 13.17 7.77
CA ALA A 92 -1.39 14.39 7.78
C ALA A 92 -2.87 14.07 7.51
N ARG A 93 -3.14 13.17 6.54
CA ARG A 93 -4.51 12.76 6.25
C ARG A 93 -5.14 11.99 7.40
N LEU A 94 -4.38 11.11 8.03
CA LEU A 94 -4.87 10.37 9.19
C LEU A 94 -5.12 11.30 10.39
N GLU A 95 -4.30 12.34 10.60
CA GLU A 95 -4.51 13.37 11.62
C GLU A 95 -5.80 14.18 11.39
N GLU A 96 -6.14 14.49 10.14
CA GLU A 96 -7.42 15.14 9.82
C GLU A 96 -8.63 14.25 10.16
N LEU A 97 -8.55 12.95 9.85
CA LEU A 97 -9.61 11.99 10.17
C LEU A 97 -9.70 11.74 11.66
N ASP A 98 -8.57 11.68 12.34
CA ASP A 98 -8.46 11.54 13.78
C ASP A 98 -9.17 12.67 14.53
N ALA A 99 -8.95 13.91 14.09
CA ALA A 99 -9.61 15.07 14.69
C ALA A 99 -11.16 15.01 14.58
N ILE A 100 -11.68 14.42 13.49
CA ILE A 100 -13.12 14.21 13.33
C ILE A 100 -13.61 13.13 14.30
N VAL A 101 -12.89 12.03 14.40
CA VAL A 101 -13.25 10.91 15.29
C VAL A 101 -13.19 11.33 16.76
N ASP A 102 -12.13 12.05 17.15
CA ASP A 102 -12.01 12.57 18.52
C ASP A 102 -13.16 13.53 18.86
N PHE A 103 -13.52 14.41 17.96
CA PHE A 103 -14.65 15.33 18.14
C PHE A 103 -16.00 14.61 18.28
N GLU A 104 -16.27 13.60 17.45
CA GLU A 104 -17.55 12.89 17.42
C GLU A 104 -17.68 11.79 18.47
N SER A 105 -16.57 11.14 18.83
CA SER A 105 -16.57 9.91 19.61
C SER A 105 -15.77 10.00 20.92
N GLY A 106 -14.94 11.04 21.08
CA GLY A 106 -14.16 11.28 22.29
C GLY A 106 -12.96 10.35 22.45
N TRP A 107 -12.46 9.76 21.37
CA TRP A 107 -11.24 8.96 21.35
C TRP A 107 -10.43 9.16 20.08
N SER A 108 -9.12 8.93 20.15
CA SER A 108 -8.19 9.17 19.06
C SER A 108 -7.75 7.87 18.39
N ILE A 109 -7.82 7.84 17.06
CA ILE A 109 -7.25 6.75 16.23
C ILE A 109 -5.73 6.68 16.42
N LEU A 110 -5.08 7.85 16.47
CA LEU A 110 -3.62 7.93 16.59
C LEU A 110 -3.14 7.41 17.94
N ASP A 111 -3.86 7.66 19.02
CA ASP A 111 -3.54 7.11 20.33
C ASP A 111 -3.62 5.58 20.32
N ILE A 112 -4.68 5.03 19.73
CA ILE A 112 -4.85 3.59 19.60
C ILE A 112 -3.74 2.95 18.74
N VAL A 113 -3.44 3.52 17.58
CA VAL A 113 -2.41 2.98 16.67
C VAL A 113 -1.02 3.05 17.28
N ASN A 114 -0.74 4.05 18.12
CA ASN A 114 0.55 4.24 18.77
C ASN A 114 0.72 3.44 20.07
N ASP A 115 -0.38 3.01 20.69
CA ASP A 115 -0.32 2.16 21.88
C ASP A 115 -0.01 0.71 21.52
N ASP A 116 1.21 0.29 21.81
CA ASP A 116 1.66 -1.08 21.54
C ASP A 116 0.95 -2.15 22.40
N ALA A 117 0.26 -1.74 23.47
CA ALA A 117 -0.53 -2.62 24.35
C ALA A 117 -2.02 -2.71 23.96
N GLN A 118 -2.47 -1.81 23.08
CA GLN A 118 -3.87 -1.71 22.71
C GLN A 118 -4.37 -2.95 21.97
N THR A 119 -5.55 -3.40 22.36
CA THR A 119 -6.36 -4.36 21.61
C THR A 119 -7.54 -3.63 20.98
N TYR A 120 -7.79 -3.89 19.71
CA TYR A 120 -8.95 -3.32 19.02
C TYR A 120 -10.22 -4.07 19.42
N ASP A 121 -11.20 -3.37 19.97
CA ASP A 121 -12.58 -3.85 20.02
C ASP A 121 -13.27 -3.67 18.65
N THR A 122 -14.53 -4.05 18.55
CA THR A 122 -15.25 -4.01 17.26
C THR A 122 -15.43 -2.58 16.74
N GLU A 123 -15.74 -1.63 17.62
CA GLU A 123 -16.00 -0.23 17.24
C GLU A 123 -14.72 0.45 16.79
N THR A 124 -13.72 0.47 17.65
CA THR A 124 -12.42 1.12 17.37
C THR A 124 -11.71 0.52 16.17
N ALA A 125 -11.83 -0.83 15.99
CA ALA A 125 -11.28 -1.50 14.83
C ALA A 125 -11.92 -1.03 13.51
N GLN A 126 -13.26 -0.96 13.47
CA GLN A 126 -13.96 -0.58 12.25
C GLN A 126 -13.63 0.85 11.82
N VAL A 127 -13.65 1.78 12.76
CA VAL A 127 -13.33 3.19 12.50
C VAL A 127 -11.87 3.35 12.08
N ALA A 128 -10.94 2.73 12.81
CA ALA A 128 -9.51 2.83 12.49
C ALA A 128 -9.18 2.22 11.13
N ILE A 129 -9.72 1.04 10.79
CA ILE A 129 -9.53 0.43 9.46
C ILE A 129 -10.07 1.36 8.37
N THR A 130 -11.27 1.90 8.54
CA THR A 130 -11.88 2.80 7.55
C THR A 130 -11.03 4.05 7.34
N ALA A 131 -10.57 4.69 8.41
CA ALA A 131 -9.71 5.87 8.34
C ALA A 131 -8.38 5.56 7.63
N ILE A 132 -7.76 4.43 7.95
CA ILE A 132 -6.53 3.97 7.28
C ILE A 132 -6.77 3.73 5.78
N GLN A 133 -7.88 3.10 5.41
CA GLN A 133 -8.24 2.84 4.02
C GLN A 133 -8.47 4.14 3.23
N VAL A 134 -9.13 5.13 3.83
CA VAL A 134 -9.32 6.46 3.25
C VAL A 134 -7.97 7.16 3.07
N ALA A 135 -7.13 7.20 4.10
CA ALA A 135 -5.82 7.83 4.03
C ALA A 135 -4.90 7.17 2.99
N LEU A 136 -4.95 5.83 2.85
CA LEU A 136 -4.22 5.12 1.79
C LEU A 136 -4.77 5.44 0.39
N THR A 137 -6.07 5.56 0.24
CA THR A 137 -6.71 5.94 -1.03
C THR A 137 -6.20 7.30 -1.50
N ASP A 138 -6.17 8.28 -0.60
CA ASP A 138 -5.67 9.63 -0.89
C ASP A 138 -4.16 9.63 -1.16
N LEU A 139 -3.40 8.82 -0.45
CA LEU A 139 -1.98 8.65 -0.72
C LEU A 139 -1.73 8.09 -2.12
N PHE A 140 -2.45 7.04 -2.53
CA PHE A 140 -2.35 6.52 -3.90
C PHE A 140 -2.75 7.56 -4.94
N ALA A 141 -3.81 8.33 -4.69
CA ALA A 141 -4.24 9.41 -5.57
C ALA A 141 -3.16 10.50 -5.72
N SER A 142 -2.40 10.81 -4.66
CA SER A 142 -1.30 11.76 -4.70
C SER A 142 -0.14 11.31 -5.61
N PHE A 143 0.03 10.01 -5.78
CA PHE A 143 0.97 9.42 -6.75
C PHE A 143 0.38 9.26 -8.17
N GLY A 144 -0.84 9.75 -8.40
CA GLY A 144 -1.54 9.61 -9.68
C GLY A 144 -2.17 8.23 -9.91
N VAL A 145 -2.20 7.37 -8.88
CA VAL A 145 -2.84 6.05 -8.95
C VAL A 145 -4.29 6.18 -8.53
N ARG A 146 -5.20 6.09 -9.51
CA ARG A 146 -6.65 6.14 -9.29
C ARG A 146 -7.27 4.80 -9.70
N PRO A 147 -8.26 4.31 -8.95
CA PRO A 147 -8.93 3.06 -9.30
C PRO A 147 -9.81 3.22 -10.55
N ALA A 148 -9.80 2.20 -11.42
CA ALA A 148 -10.77 2.05 -12.50
C ALA A 148 -12.08 1.42 -12.01
N GLY A 149 -12.05 0.82 -10.84
CA GLY A 149 -13.20 0.26 -10.14
C GLY A 149 -12.87 0.05 -8.67
N VAL A 150 -13.89 0.02 -7.85
CA VAL A 150 -13.78 -0.20 -6.41
C VAL A 150 -14.73 -1.30 -5.97
N MET A 151 -14.34 -2.03 -4.94
CA MET A 151 -15.23 -2.96 -4.24
C MET A 151 -14.86 -3.02 -2.76
N GLY A 152 -15.86 -3.18 -1.92
CA GLY A 152 -15.69 -3.29 -0.48
C GLY A 152 -16.36 -4.55 0.06
N MET A 153 -15.82 -5.10 1.13
CA MET A 153 -16.44 -6.18 1.88
C MET A 153 -16.97 -5.63 3.20
N SER A 154 -18.29 -5.76 3.46
CA SER A 154 -18.91 -5.29 4.70
C SER A 154 -18.59 -3.81 4.95
N MET A 155 -17.99 -3.44 6.09
CA MET A 155 -17.57 -2.05 6.38
C MET A 155 -16.62 -1.47 5.33
N GLY A 156 -15.89 -2.29 4.58
CA GLY A 156 -15.05 -1.83 3.46
C GLY A 156 -15.83 -1.14 2.34
N GLU A 157 -17.16 -1.30 2.29
CA GLU A 157 -18.04 -0.57 1.38
C GLU A 157 -18.01 0.94 1.63
N ILE A 158 -17.77 1.37 2.88
CA ILE A 158 -17.66 2.79 3.24
C ILE A 158 -16.44 3.42 2.53
N ALA A 159 -15.29 2.78 2.65
CA ALA A 159 -14.08 3.26 1.98
C ALA A 159 -14.17 3.12 0.45
N ALA A 160 -14.88 2.11 -0.06
CA ALA A 160 -15.16 1.96 -1.48
C ALA A 160 -16.05 3.09 -2.00
N ALA A 161 -17.11 3.47 -1.26
CA ALA A 161 -17.96 4.61 -1.60
C ALA A 161 -17.16 5.91 -1.62
N TYR A 162 -16.34 6.17 -0.60
CA TYR A 162 -15.42 7.30 -0.59
C TYR A 162 -14.52 7.34 -1.83
N ALA A 163 -13.90 6.22 -2.17
CA ALA A 163 -12.99 6.13 -3.33
C ALA A 163 -13.72 6.32 -4.69
N ALA A 164 -15.03 6.06 -4.72
CA ALA A 164 -15.90 6.31 -5.87
C ALA A 164 -16.37 7.77 -5.97
N GLY A 165 -16.13 8.61 -4.96
CA GLY A 165 -16.55 10.01 -4.92
C GLY A 165 -17.88 10.24 -4.22
N GLY A 166 -18.32 9.29 -3.36
CA GLY A 166 -19.51 9.37 -2.52
C GLY A 166 -19.27 10.14 -1.23
#